data_dee139e81186952bf8168895913b3ef1
#
_entry.id   dee139e81186952bf8168895913b3ef1
#
_cell.length_a   1.000
_cell.length_b   1.000
_cell.length_c   1.000
_cell.angle_alpha   90.00
_cell.angle_beta   90.00
_cell.angle_gamma   90.00
#
_symmetry.space_group_name_H-M   'P 1'
#
loop_
_entity.id
_entity.type
_entity.pdbx_description
1 polymer ?
#
loop_
_entity_poly.entity_id
_entity_poly.type
_entity_poly.pdbx_seq_one_letter_code
_entity_poly.pdbx_strand_id
1 'polypeptide(L)'
;DGIKDVGGFVGGHLREGRRKNGMVLCRSLLTLDMDYGTPDIWDEITLFHDFKCCVYSTHKHTPEHPRLRLLIPLKREISEEEYPAVARMVAKEIGIDLFDDTTYEASRLMYWPSTSANGEFFYKVQDGAELDPDEYLSRYDDWHDASTWPVSSRQSEVVQHSIAQQADPLTKPGVVGAFCRAYTVEEAIDAFLSDVYAPSAMNGRYDYIPADSSAGVIVYDGKFAYSHHATDPVCGRLLNAFDLVRLHRFRDLDDKCAPDTAPSKLPSFQAMSDFALKDEKVKAVFAEERKAQANEEFSYEDWQKALELDKAGKVKNTLQNLTVILMNDPLLKPLVFNQLLDGMEIKGDVPWRHPSKFWRDADDAQLISYVDSHYGTFSARNYDIAVAKVTDDRSYHPIREFIENLPEWDKVPRVDTLLIDYLGADDNEYA
;
A
#
# COMPACT_ATOMS: atom_id res chain seq x y z
N ASP A 1 38.47 -9.88 -8.77
CA ASP A 1 37.12 -9.32 -8.65
C ASP A 1 36.99 -7.83 -8.99
N GLY A 2 38.08 -7.09 -9.17
CA GLY A 2 38.04 -5.65 -9.46
C GLY A 2 37.49 -5.27 -10.85
N ILE A 3 37.20 -6.22 -11.73
CA ILE A 3 36.73 -6.02 -13.09
C ILE A 3 35.29 -6.56 -13.27
N LYS A 4 34.79 -7.32 -12.32
CA LYS A 4 33.42 -7.86 -12.37
C LYS A 4 32.41 -6.72 -12.29
N ASP A 5 31.38 -6.78 -13.15
CA ASP A 5 30.26 -5.82 -13.20
C ASP A 5 30.68 -4.36 -13.49
N VAL A 6 31.84 -4.16 -14.15
CA VAL A 6 32.31 -2.86 -14.58
C VAL A 6 31.82 -2.57 -15.99
N GLY A 7 30.72 -1.81 -16.09
CA GLY A 7 30.11 -1.43 -17.35
C GLY A 7 29.33 -2.56 -18.03
N GLY A 8 28.53 -2.17 -19.02
CA GLY A 8 27.67 -3.08 -19.77
C GLY A 8 26.98 -2.32 -20.90
N PHE A 9 26.05 -3.01 -21.57
CA PHE A 9 25.31 -2.46 -22.70
C PHE A 9 23.83 -2.89 -22.63
N VAL A 10 22.99 -2.14 -23.29
CA VAL A 10 21.65 -2.52 -23.69
C VAL A 10 21.67 -2.63 -25.22
N GLY A 11 21.15 -3.71 -25.78
CA GLY A 11 21.21 -3.95 -27.25
C GLY A 11 20.25 -3.08 -28.06
N GLY A 12 20.30 -1.76 -27.90
CA GLY A 12 19.43 -0.79 -28.55
C GLY A 12 19.65 0.63 -28.09
N HIS A 13 18.70 1.52 -28.35
CA HIS A 13 18.77 2.94 -28.03
C HIS A 13 17.93 3.31 -26.82
N LEU A 14 18.49 4.13 -25.93
CA LEU A 14 17.82 4.62 -24.72
C LEU A 14 17.51 6.11 -24.87
N ARG A 15 16.32 6.53 -24.47
CA ARG A 15 15.93 7.93 -24.40
C ARG A 15 16.78 8.63 -23.33
N GLU A 16 17.45 9.72 -23.71
CA GLU A 16 18.34 10.50 -22.84
C GLU A 16 19.46 9.67 -22.17
N GLY A 17 19.83 8.51 -22.75
CA GLY A 17 20.80 7.61 -22.15
C GLY A 17 20.35 6.95 -20.83
N ARG A 18 19.08 7.04 -20.46
CA ARG A 18 18.55 6.50 -19.21
C ARG A 18 18.07 5.06 -19.38
N ARG A 19 18.61 4.17 -18.58
CA ARG A 19 18.19 2.75 -18.51
C ARG A 19 17.05 2.59 -17.51
N LYS A 20 15.81 2.68 -17.99
CA LYS A 20 14.56 2.54 -17.21
C LYS A 20 13.46 2.01 -18.14
N ASN A 21 12.50 1.28 -17.61
CA ASN A 21 11.29 0.88 -18.36
C ASN A 21 10.54 2.13 -18.84
N GLY A 22 10.05 2.11 -20.07
CA GLY A 22 9.46 3.27 -20.75
C GLY A 22 10.49 4.23 -21.35
N MET A 23 11.82 3.91 -21.25
CA MET A 23 12.90 4.74 -21.79
C MET A 23 13.71 4.03 -22.88
N VAL A 24 13.32 2.84 -23.30
CA VAL A 24 13.92 2.14 -24.44
C VAL A 24 13.25 2.60 -25.73
N LEU A 25 13.98 3.25 -26.61
CA LEU A 25 13.44 3.72 -27.90
C LEU A 25 13.28 2.57 -28.89
N CYS A 26 14.29 1.72 -28.97
CA CYS A 26 14.28 0.52 -29.81
C CYS A 26 15.35 -0.47 -29.37
N ARG A 27 15.20 -1.71 -29.83
CA ARG A 27 16.19 -2.77 -29.70
C ARG A 27 16.58 -3.27 -31.11
N SER A 28 17.89 -3.29 -31.38
CA SER A 28 18.47 -3.84 -32.61
C SER A 28 19.21 -5.17 -32.37
N LEU A 29 19.34 -5.56 -31.09
CA LEU A 29 20.01 -6.77 -30.66
C LEU A 29 19.16 -7.47 -29.63
N LEU A 30 18.82 -8.74 -29.89
CA LEU A 30 18.24 -9.62 -28.89
C LEU A 30 19.37 -10.10 -27.95
N THR A 31 19.16 -9.96 -26.66
CA THR A 31 20.17 -10.32 -25.64
C THR A 31 19.53 -11.23 -24.61
N LEU A 32 19.98 -12.48 -24.50
CA LEU A 32 19.42 -13.49 -23.62
C LEU A 32 20.49 -13.99 -22.65
N ASP A 33 20.24 -13.87 -21.35
CA ASP A 33 21.14 -14.35 -20.28
C ASP A 33 20.78 -15.79 -19.91
N MET A 34 21.65 -16.72 -20.24
CA MET A 34 21.46 -18.17 -20.05
C MET A 34 22.18 -18.59 -18.77
N ASP A 35 21.48 -18.65 -17.68
CA ASP A 35 22.01 -19.01 -16.36
C ASP A 35 21.95 -20.52 -16.06
N TYR A 36 21.19 -21.27 -16.87
CA TYR A 36 20.91 -22.69 -16.65
C TYR A 36 21.26 -23.54 -17.90
N GLY A 37 22.28 -23.12 -18.66
CA GLY A 37 22.71 -23.82 -19.88
C GLY A 37 23.22 -25.25 -19.61
N THR A 38 23.05 -26.12 -20.62
CA THR A 38 23.61 -27.47 -20.69
C THR A 38 24.99 -27.44 -21.34
N PRO A 39 25.88 -28.39 -21.08
CA PRO A 39 27.20 -28.45 -21.74
C PRO A 39 27.16 -28.41 -23.27
N ASP A 40 26.11 -28.99 -23.86
CA ASP A 40 25.94 -29.12 -25.32
C ASP A 40 25.11 -27.99 -25.93
N ILE A 41 24.70 -26.98 -25.14
CA ILE A 41 23.73 -25.93 -25.58
C ILE A 41 24.18 -25.17 -26.82
N TRP A 42 25.47 -24.91 -26.99
CA TRP A 42 25.96 -24.25 -28.20
C TRP A 42 25.74 -25.10 -29.45
N ASP A 43 26.02 -26.39 -29.39
CA ASP A 43 25.83 -27.30 -30.49
C ASP A 43 24.34 -27.51 -30.79
N GLU A 44 23.49 -27.54 -29.78
CA GLU A 44 22.01 -27.56 -29.93
C GLU A 44 21.50 -26.27 -30.64
N ILE A 45 21.93 -25.09 -30.21
CA ILE A 45 21.53 -23.83 -30.86
C ILE A 45 21.93 -23.84 -32.34
N THR A 46 23.18 -24.19 -32.65
CA THR A 46 23.71 -24.16 -34.02
C THR A 46 23.17 -25.26 -34.92
N LEU A 47 22.69 -26.38 -34.31
CA LEU A 47 22.07 -27.45 -35.06
C LEU A 47 20.63 -27.14 -35.51
N PHE A 48 19.88 -26.42 -34.65
CA PHE A 48 18.46 -26.17 -34.90
C PHE A 48 18.14 -24.78 -35.45
N HIS A 49 19.10 -23.84 -35.36
CA HIS A 49 18.92 -22.46 -35.80
C HIS A 49 20.07 -22.00 -36.69
N ASP A 50 19.75 -21.31 -37.76
CA ASP A 50 20.70 -20.80 -38.78
C ASP A 50 20.90 -19.28 -38.69
N PHE A 51 20.32 -18.58 -37.70
CA PHE A 51 20.48 -17.17 -37.56
C PHE A 51 21.90 -16.81 -37.09
N LYS A 52 22.35 -15.59 -37.44
CA LYS A 52 23.60 -15.02 -36.93
C LYS A 52 23.53 -14.81 -35.48
N CYS A 53 24.49 -15.34 -34.71
CA CYS A 53 24.57 -15.14 -33.27
C CYS A 53 25.96 -15.26 -32.72
N CYS A 54 26.15 -14.81 -31.50
CA CYS A 54 27.32 -15.16 -30.71
C CYS A 54 26.93 -15.43 -29.24
N VAL A 55 27.76 -16.23 -28.61
CA VAL A 55 27.69 -16.45 -27.17
C VAL A 55 29.00 -16.10 -26.50
N TYR A 56 28.93 -15.58 -25.27
CA TYR A 56 30.09 -15.44 -24.40
C TYR A 56 29.74 -15.81 -22.97
N SER A 57 30.74 -16.33 -22.26
CA SER A 57 30.56 -16.78 -20.87
C SER A 57 30.48 -15.62 -19.89
N THR A 58 29.69 -15.79 -18.82
CA THR A 58 29.61 -14.86 -17.70
C THR A 58 30.63 -15.25 -16.60
N HIS A 59 30.81 -14.40 -15.61
CA HIS A 59 31.83 -14.55 -14.55
C HIS A 59 31.78 -15.86 -13.78
N LYS A 60 30.59 -16.50 -13.65
CA LYS A 60 30.38 -17.74 -12.90
C LYS A 60 30.27 -18.98 -13.81
N HIS A 61 30.63 -18.86 -15.07
CA HIS A 61 30.61 -19.96 -16.01
C HIS A 61 31.57 -21.09 -15.63
N THR A 62 31.13 -22.31 -15.81
CA THR A 62 31.97 -23.52 -15.84
C THR A 62 31.52 -24.41 -17.00
N PRO A 63 32.39 -25.32 -17.53
CA PRO A 63 31.98 -26.21 -18.60
C PRO A 63 30.82 -27.16 -18.21
N GLU A 64 30.74 -27.58 -16.96
CA GLU A 64 29.68 -28.47 -16.45
C GLU A 64 28.35 -27.69 -16.20
N HIS A 65 28.43 -26.40 -15.91
CA HIS A 65 27.28 -25.52 -15.68
C HIS A 65 27.48 -24.25 -16.47
N PRO A 66 27.24 -24.27 -17.81
CA PRO A 66 27.43 -23.13 -18.66
C PRO A 66 26.53 -21.96 -18.28
N ARG A 67 27.14 -20.80 -18.12
CA ARG A 67 26.45 -19.51 -17.97
C ARG A 67 26.90 -18.59 -19.08
N LEU A 68 26.01 -18.39 -20.03
CA LEU A 68 26.30 -17.75 -21.30
C LEU A 68 25.37 -16.58 -21.56
N ARG A 69 25.81 -15.62 -22.36
CA ARG A 69 24.95 -14.62 -22.96
C ARG A 69 24.88 -14.84 -24.45
N LEU A 70 23.67 -15.06 -24.93
CA LEU A 70 23.35 -15.22 -26.34
C LEU A 70 22.94 -13.87 -26.92
N LEU A 71 23.64 -13.43 -27.96
CA LEU A 71 23.40 -12.20 -28.68
C LEU A 71 22.99 -12.52 -30.12
N ILE A 72 21.85 -12.01 -30.55
CA ILE A 72 21.31 -12.24 -31.90
C ILE A 72 20.95 -10.89 -32.53
N PRO A 73 21.62 -10.46 -33.61
CA PRO A 73 21.27 -9.23 -34.30
C PRO A 73 19.91 -9.37 -35.00
N LEU A 74 19.11 -8.31 -34.94
CA LEU A 74 17.79 -8.25 -35.51
C LEU A 74 17.82 -7.58 -36.90
N LYS A 75 17.07 -8.12 -37.85
CA LYS A 75 16.92 -7.60 -39.22
C LYS A 75 16.30 -6.21 -39.28
N ARG A 76 15.47 -5.87 -38.30
CA ARG A 76 14.94 -4.53 -38.04
C ARG A 76 14.96 -4.18 -36.56
N GLU A 77 14.96 -2.90 -36.28
CA GLU A 77 14.71 -2.45 -34.89
C GLU A 77 13.28 -2.80 -34.46
N ILE A 78 13.16 -3.19 -33.21
CA ILE A 78 11.86 -3.50 -32.56
C ILE A 78 11.64 -2.55 -31.39
N SER A 79 10.36 -2.32 -31.09
CA SER A 79 9.94 -1.46 -29.97
C SER A 79 10.24 -2.10 -28.61
N GLU A 80 10.10 -1.32 -27.55
CA GLU A 80 10.18 -1.80 -26.16
C GLU A 80 9.11 -2.87 -25.88
N GLU A 81 7.92 -2.77 -26.48
CA GLU A 81 6.78 -3.70 -26.33
C GLU A 81 6.96 -4.99 -27.14
N GLU A 82 7.52 -4.93 -28.36
CA GLU A 82 7.80 -6.11 -29.17
C GLU A 82 8.90 -6.99 -28.57
N TYR A 83 9.86 -6.38 -27.86
CA TYR A 83 11.05 -7.08 -27.38
C TYR A 83 10.73 -8.29 -26.49
N PRO A 84 9.87 -8.21 -25.44
CA PRO A 84 9.56 -9.39 -24.62
C PRO A 84 8.84 -10.49 -25.41
N ALA A 85 7.97 -10.15 -26.38
CA ALA A 85 7.28 -11.12 -27.20
C ALA A 85 8.25 -11.91 -28.10
N VAL A 86 9.15 -11.20 -28.82
CA VAL A 86 10.18 -11.82 -29.66
C VAL A 86 11.16 -12.65 -28.82
N ALA A 87 11.66 -12.08 -27.72
CA ALA A 87 12.63 -12.71 -26.85
C ALA A 87 12.11 -14.02 -26.24
N ARG A 88 10.85 -14.02 -25.78
CA ARG A 88 10.22 -15.20 -25.19
C ARG A 88 9.91 -16.29 -26.22
N MET A 89 9.55 -15.92 -27.45
CA MET A 89 9.31 -16.90 -28.50
C MET A 89 10.62 -17.55 -28.97
N VAL A 90 11.71 -16.79 -29.11
CA VAL A 90 13.06 -17.35 -29.39
C VAL A 90 13.51 -18.25 -28.25
N ALA A 91 13.35 -17.80 -27.01
CA ALA A 91 13.71 -18.60 -25.84
C ALA A 91 12.90 -19.90 -25.73
N LYS A 92 11.60 -19.87 -26.09
CA LYS A 92 10.74 -21.06 -26.14
C LYS A 92 11.30 -22.14 -27.07
N GLU A 93 11.81 -21.75 -28.23
CA GLU A 93 12.36 -22.70 -29.21
C GLU A 93 13.69 -23.29 -28.79
N ILE A 94 14.54 -22.50 -28.12
CA ILE A 94 15.83 -22.97 -27.61
C ILE A 94 15.64 -23.80 -26.33
N GLY A 95 14.65 -23.44 -25.51
CA GLY A 95 14.37 -24.00 -24.19
C GLY A 95 14.27 -22.87 -23.16
N ILE A 96 13.04 -22.38 -22.92
CA ILE A 96 12.79 -21.17 -22.10
C ILE A 96 13.33 -21.30 -20.67
N ASP A 97 13.40 -22.51 -20.13
CA ASP A 97 13.91 -22.79 -18.79
C ASP A 97 15.43 -22.67 -18.66
N LEU A 98 16.16 -22.49 -19.75
CA LEU A 98 17.59 -22.28 -19.77
C LEU A 98 17.97 -20.82 -19.45
N PHE A 99 17.04 -19.87 -19.61
CA PHE A 99 17.29 -18.44 -19.51
C PHE A 99 16.84 -17.84 -18.19
N ASP A 100 17.51 -16.78 -17.75
CA ASP A 100 17.05 -15.92 -16.65
C ASP A 100 15.77 -15.17 -17.07
N ASP A 101 14.73 -15.25 -16.26
CA ASP A 101 13.43 -14.64 -16.57
C ASP A 101 13.48 -13.09 -16.69
N THR A 102 14.47 -12.44 -16.08
CA THR A 102 14.68 -11.01 -16.20
C THR A 102 15.29 -10.59 -17.56
N THR A 103 15.73 -11.54 -18.36
CA THR A 103 16.32 -11.27 -19.69
C THR A 103 15.30 -10.72 -20.69
N TYR A 104 14.00 -10.93 -20.44
CA TYR A 104 12.92 -10.47 -21.29
C TYR A 104 12.55 -8.99 -21.06
N GLU A 105 13.18 -8.32 -20.12
CA GLU A 105 13.03 -6.87 -19.92
C GLU A 105 13.81 -6.10 -21.00
N ALA A 106 13.14 -5.24 -21.79
CA ALA A 106 13.80 -4.47 -22.84
C ALA A 106 14.93 -3.56 -22.33
N SER A 107 14.85 -3.11 -21.08
CA SER A 107 15.86 -2.28 -20.42
C SER A 107 17.00 -3.08 -19.76
N ARG A 108 17.05 -4.42 -19.92
CA ARG A 108 18.02 -5.29 -19.24
C ARG A 108 19.45 -4.93 -19.64
N LEU A 109 20.31 -4.74 -18.61
CA LEU A 109 21.75 -4.51 -18.80
C LEU A 109 22.45 -5.85 -18.95
N MET A 110 23.24 -5.97 -20.01
CA MET A 110 24.22 -7.05 -20.19
C MET A 110 25.59 -6.53 -19.81
N TYR A 111 26.21 -7.14 -18.79
CA TYR A 111 27.59 -6.78 -18.42
C TYR A 111 28.58 -7.27 -19.46
N TRP A 112 29.68 -6.57 -19.62
CA TRP A 112 30.81 -7.00 -20.45
C TRP A 112 31.32 -8.36 -20.00
N PRO A 113 31.90 -9.17 -20.94
CA PRO A 113 32.48 -10.46 -20.59
C PRO A 113 33.50 -10.32 -19.47
N SER A 114 33.42 -11.20 -18.49
CA SER A 114 34.43 -11.29 -17.43
C SER A 114 34.56 -12.75 -16.96
N THR A 115 35.76 -13.15 -16.60
CA THR A 115 36.08 -14.51 -16.13
C THR A 115 36.83 -14.41 -14.82
N SER A 116 36.58 -15.32 -13.90
CA SER A 116 37.37 -15.43 -12.67
C SER A 116 38.80 -15.87 -12.99
N ALA A 117 39.77 -15.59 -12.10
CA ALA A 117 41.19 -15.94 -12.32
C ALA A 117 41.42 -17.41 -12.60
N ASN A 118 40.57 -18.28 -12.08
CA ASN A 118 40.63 -19.75 -12.26
C ASN A 118 39.46 -20.25 -13.14
N GLY A 119 38.72 -19.37 -13.79
CA GLY A 119 37.59 -19.71 -14.66
C GLY A 119 38.03 -19.92 -16.09
N GLU A 120 37.15 -20.54 -16.85
CA GLU A 120 37.29 -20.75 -18.29
C GLU A 120 36.45 -19.71 -19.05
N PHE A 121 37.02 -19.09 -20.09
CA PHE A 121 36.31 -18.19 -20.96
C PHE A 121 35.80 -18.94 -22.21
N PHE A 122 34.51 -18.88 -22.42
CA PHE A 122 33.87 -19.47 -23.58
C PHE A 122 33.31 -18.37 -24.50
N TYR A 123 33.66 -18.47 -25.79
CA TYR A 123 33.15 -17.56 -26.84
C TYR A 123 33.02 -18.31 -28.13
N LYS A 124 31.86 -18.21 -28.76
CA LYS A 124 31.58 -18.80 -30.07
C LYS A 124 30.73 -17.84 -30.90
N VAL A 125 30.86 -17.96 -32.20
CA VAL A 125 30.11 -17.18 -33.20
C VAL A 125 29.57 -18.14 -34.25
N GLN A 126 28.32 -17.94 -34.64
CA GLN A 126 27.72 -18.49 -35.82
C GLN A 126 27.42 -17.36 -36.82
N ASP A 127 27.86 -17.52 -38.08
CA ASP A 127 27.45 -16.65 -39.16
C ASP A 127 26.12 -17.16 -39.75
N GLY A 128 25.30 -16.23 -40.26
CA GLY A 128 23.98 -16.55 -40.80
C GLY A 128 23.18 -15.29 -41.12
N ALA A 129 21.89 -15.43 -41.33
CA ALA A 129 20.99 -14.28 -41.50
C ALA A 129 20.70 -13.60 -40.14
N GLU A 130 20.47 -12.30 -40.16
CA GLU A 130 19.91 -11.61 -39.02
C GLU A 130 18.53 -12.13 -38.70
N LEU A 131 18.15 -12.24 -37.46
CA LEU A 131 16.85 -12.77 -37.03
C LEU A 131 15.73 -11.80 -37.44
N ASP A 132 14.75 -12.34 -38.15
CA ASP A 132 13.56 -11.58 -38.57
C ASP A 132 12.54 -11.56 -37.43
N PRO A 133 12.36 -10.44 -36.71
CA PRO A 133 11.42 -10.38 -35.61
C PRO A 133 9.96 -10.58 -36.03
N ASP A 134 9.61 -10.21 -37.26
CA ASP A 134 8.23 -10.37 -37.77
C ASP A 134 7.83 -11.83 -37.91
N GLU A 135 8.78 -12.70 -38.23
CA GLU A 135 8.55 -14.15 -38.26
C GLU A 135 8.17 -14.67 -36.87
N TYR A 136 8.87 -14.22 -35.80
CA TYR A 136 8.58 -14.65 -34.45
C TYR A 136 7.29 -14.04 -33.89
N LEU A 137 6.99 -12.80 -34.21
CA LEU A 137 5.72 -12.16 -33.85
C LEU A 137 4.53 -12.84 -34.52
N SER A 138 4.68 -13.29 -35.78
CA SER A 138 3.61 -13.98 -36.52
C SER A 138 3.26 -15.38 -35.99
N ARG A 139 4.04 -15.92 -35.05
CA ARG A 139 3.76 -17.21 -34.40
C ARG A 139 2.74 -17.12 -33.28
N TYR A 140 2.39 -15.89 -32.86
CA TYR A 140 1.26 -15.61 -31.98
C TYR A 140 -0.01 -15.39 -32.83
N ASP A 141 -1.15 -15.77 -32.31
CA ASP A 141 -2.44 -15.35 -32.89
C ASP A 141 -2.60 -13.84 -32.78
N ASP A 142 -2.20 -13.29 -31.61
CA ASP A 142 -2.05 -11.87 -31.36
C ASP A 142 -0.88 -11.67 -30.32
N TRP A 143 0.24 -11.13 -30.81
CA TRP A 143 1.40 -10.91 -29.94
C TRP A 143 1.19 -9.78 -28.93
N HIS A 144 0.18 -8.91 -29.11
CA HIS A 144 -0.17 -7.89 -28.13
C HIS A 144 -0.82 -8.51 -26.87
N ASP A 145 -1.43 -9.69 -27.00
CA ASP A 145 -1.96 -10.40 -25.83
C ASP A 145 -0.83 -11.06 -25.03
N ALA A 146 -0.33 -10.33 -24.03
CA ALA A 146 0.75 -10.81 -23.14
C ALA A 146 0.40 -12.09 -22.37
N SER A 147 -0.87 -12.48 -22.29
CA SER A 147 -1.29 -13.72 -21.65
C SER A 147 -0.86 -14.98 -22.41
N THR A 148 -0.62 -14.83 -23.71
CA THR A 148 -0.20 -15.92 -24.61
C THR A 148 1.33 -16.09 -24.66
N TRP A 149 2.07 -15.16 -24.09
CA TRP A 149 3.54 -15.21 -24.13
C TRP A 149 4.09 -16.42 -23.37
N PRO A 150 5.10 -17.11 -23.92
CA PRO A 150 5.74 -18.20 -23.23
C PRO A 150 6.34 -17.75 -21.89
N VAL A 151 6.16 -18.58 -20.86
CA VAL A 151 6.74 -18.39 -19.54
C VAL A 151 7.56 -19.60 -19.13
N SER A 152 8.64 -19.40 -18.37
CA SER A 152 9.41 -20.49 -17.80
C SER A 152 8.62 -21.18 -16.68
N SER A 153 8.94 -22.44 -16.42
CA SER A 153 8.40 -23.16 -15.25
C SER A 153 8.69 -22.40 -13.93
N ARG A 154 9.87 -21.81 -13.84
CA ARG A 154 10.30 -21.01 -12.67
C ARG A 154 9.51 -19.73 -12.52
N GLN A 155 9.13 -19.04 -13.60
CA GLN A 155 8.40 -17.78 -13.48
C GLN A 155 7.05 -17.98 -12.79
N SER A 156 6.35 -19.05 -13.10
CA SER A 156 5.11 -19.42 -12.42
C SER A 156 5.37 -19.76 -10.94
N GLU A 157 6.45 -20.49 -10.65
CA GLU A 157 6.85 -20.84 -9.29
C GLU A 157 7.38 -19.62 -8.51
N VAL A 158 8.16 -18.74 -9.14
CA VAL A 158 8.73 -17.52 -8.51
C VAL A 158 7.63 -16.55 -8.13
N VAL A 159 6.62 -16.35 -8.96
CA VAL A 159 5.48 -15.49 -8.60
C VAL A 159 4.72 -16.09 -7.43
N GLN A 160 4.40 -17.40 -7.47
CA GLN A 160 3.76 -18.09 -6.35
C GLN A 160 4.63 -18.09 -5.09
N HIS A 161 5.94 -18.34 -5.24
CA HIS A 161 6.90 -18.31 -4.13
C HIS A 161 7.09 -16.88 -3.58
N SER A 162 7.08 -15.87 -4.43
CA SER A 162 7.12 -14.46 -4.02
C SER A 162 5.85 -14.06 -3.29
N ILE A 163 4.68 -14.54 -3.71
CA ILE A 163 3.41 -14.38 -2.99
C ILE A 163 3.52 -15.06 -1.61
N ALA A 164 4.06 -16.29 -1.56
CA ALA A 164 4.22 -17.04 -0.30
C ALA A 164 5.28 -16.44 0.64
N GLN A 165 6.33 -15.81 0.10
CA GLN A 165 7.39 -15.16 0.89
C GLN A 165 7.05 -13.73 1.30
N GLN A 166 6.25 -13.01 0.52
CA GLN A 166 5.77 -11.70 0.95
C GLN A 166 4.76 -11.88 2.09
N ALA A 167 4.99 -11.16 3.19
CA ALA A 167 3.98 -11.08 4.24
C ALA A 167 2.65 -10.61 3.63
N ASP A 168 1.55 -11.28 3.99
CA ASP A 168 0.21 -10.90 3.52
C ASP A 168 -0.01 -9.39 3.76
N PRO A 169 -0.29 -8.61 2.72
CA PRO A 169 -0.45 -7.17 2.86
C PRO A 169 -1.57 -6.79 3.83
N LEU A 170 -2.56 -7.66 4.01
CA LEU A 170 -3.67 -7.45 4.95
C LEU A 170 -3.22 -7.54 6.41
N THR A 171 -2.15 -8.27 6.71
CA THR A 171 -1.61 -8.42 8.08
C THR A 171 -0.57 -7.37 8.43
N LYS A 172 -0.14 -6.55 7.46
CA LYS A 172 0.85 -5.49 7.72
C LYS A 172 0.29 -4.43 8.67
N PRO A 173 1.06 -4.00 9.67
CA PRO A 173 0.66 -2.91 10.56
C PRO A 173 0.72 -1.54 9.86
N GLY A 174 0.05 -0.56 10.42
CA GLY A 174 0.10 0.83 9.99
C GLY A 174 -0.60 1.10 8.65
N VAL A 175 -0.20 2.20 8.00
CA VAL A 175 -0.92 2.74 6.83
C VAL A 175 -0.92 1.80 5.62
N VAL A 176 0.15 1.02 5.42
CA VAL A 176 0.23 0.05 4.31
C VAL A 176 -0.84 -1.03 4.45
N GLY A 177 -0.92 -1.65 5.63
CA GLY A 177 -1.93 -2.66 5.90
C GLY A 177 -3.34 -2.10 5.90
N ALA A 178 -3.55 -0.95 6.52
CA ALA A 178 -4.86 -0.31 6.55
C ALA A 178 -5.37 0.03 5.13
N PHE A 179 -4.49 0.52 4.25
CA PHE A 179 -4.85 0.77 2.85
C PHE A 179 -5.19 -0.53 2.10
N CYS A 180 -4.41 -1.61 2.28
CA CYS A 180 -4.67 -2.89 1.64
C CYS A 180 -5.92 -3.60 2.19
N ARG A 181 -6.34 -3.33 3.42
CA ARG A 181 -7.63 -3.78 3.98
C ARG A 181 -8.81 -2.93 3.49
N ALA A 182 -8.57 -1.64 3.23
CA ALA A 182 -9.58 -0.72 2.71
C ALA A 182 -9.87 -0.92 1.21
N TYR A 183 -8.86 -1.38 0.45
CA TYR A 183 -8.93 -1.55 -1.00
C TYR A 183 -8.24 -2.83 -1.44
N THR A 184 -8.94 -3.66 -2.21
CA THR A 184 -8.30 -4.68 -3.04
C THR A 184 -7.46 -4.00 -4.13
N VAL A 185 -6.65 -4.76 -4.85
CA VAL A 185 -5.89 -4.22 -5.99
C VAL A 185 -6.84 -3.66 -7.06
N GLU A 186 -7.91 -4.38 -7.37
CA GLU A 186 -8.92 -3.97 -8.36
C GLU A 186 -9.60 -2.66 -7.93
N GLU A 187 -10.06 -2.58 -6.67
CA GLU A 187 -10.68 -1.38 -6.13
C GLU A 187 -9.70 -0.18 -6.11
N ALA A 188 -8.42 -0.43 -5.85
CA ALA A 188 -7.38 0.61 -5.88
C ALA A 188 -7.10 1.10 -7.30
N ILE A 189 -7.14 0.19 -8.30
CA ILE A 189 -7.05 0.55 -9.72
C ILE A 189 -8.24 1.43 -10.10
N ASP A 190 -9.46 1.00 -9.80
CA ASP A 190 -10.68 1.71 -10.16
C ASP A 190 -10.75 3.10 -9.50
N ALA A 191 -10.38 3.19 -8.23
CA ALA A 191 -10.47 4.44 -7.48
C ALA A 191 -9.35 5.44 -7.78
N PHE A 192 -8.14 4.95 -8.06
CA PHE A 192 -6.95 5.80 -8.08
C PHE A 192 -6.10 5.71 -9.35
N LEU A 193 -6.28 4.68 -10.19
CA LEU A 193 -5.44 4.41 -11.36
C LEU A 193 -6.28 4.11 -12.61
N SER A 194 -7.53 4.55 -12.68
CA SER A 194 -8.43 4.38 -13.84
C SER A 194 -7.94 5.11 -15.09
N ASP A 195 -7.01 6.04 -14.97
CA ASP A 195 -6.29 6.70 -16.05
C ASP A 195 -5.01 5.96 -16.49
N VAL A 196 -4.60 4.94 -15.73
CA VAL A 196 -3.39 4.14 -15.96
C VAL A 196 -3.72 2.74 -16.44
N TYR A 197 -4.76 2.13 -15.88
CA TYR A 197 -5.16 0.77 -16.17
C TYR A 197 -6.63 0.68 -16.56
N ALA A 198 -6.92 -0.16 -17.54
CA ALA A 198 -8.29 -0.50 -17.94
C ALA A 198 -8.54 -2.02 -17.76
N PRO A 199 -9.77 -2.45 -17.41
CA PRO A 199 -10.09 -3.86 -17.39
C PRO A 199 -9.86 -4.50 -18.77
N SER A 200 -9.14 -5.62 -18.79
CA SER A 200 -8.95 -6.40 -20.02
C SER A 200 -10.18 -7.27 -20.34
N ALA A 201 -10.26 -7.77 -21.58
CA ALA A 201 -11.23 -8.77 -21.96
C ALA A 201 -11.11 -10.09 -21.17
N MET A 202 -9.93 -10.37 -20.60
CA MET A 202 -9.68 -11.50 -19.72
C MET A 202 -9.98 -11.16 -18.26
N ASN A 203 -10.80 -11.98 -17.60
CA ASN A 203 -11.13 -11.80 -16.19
C ASN A 203 -9.88 -11.87 -15.29
N GLY A 204 -9.77 -10.95 -14.34
CA GLY A 204 -8.63 -10.86 -13.42
C GLY A 204 -7.36 -10.25 -14.04
N ARG A 205 -7.47 -9.65 -15.23
CA ARG A 205 -6.37 -8.95 -15.93
C ARG A 205 -6.74 -7.52 -16.28
N TYR A 206 -5.71 -6.70 -16.40
CA TYR A 206 -5.82 -5.29 -16.80
C TYR A 206 -4.83 -4.98 -17.92
N ASP A 207 -5.20 -4.00 -18.71
CA ASP A 207 -4.37 -3.39 -19.75
C ASP A 207 -3.72 -2.14 -19.19
N TYR A 208 -2.43 -1.96 -19.46
CA TYR A 208 -1.74 -0.70 -19.19
C TYR A 208 -2.05 0.26 -20.35
N ILE A 209 -2.85 1.30 -20.11
CA ILE A 209 -3.41 2.17 -21.16
C ILE A 209 -2.37 2.76 -22.11
N PRO A 210 -1.15 3.15 -21.67
CA PRO A 210 -0.12 3.66 -22.57
C PRO A 210 0.59 2.58 -23.42
N ALA A 211 0.38 1.28 -23.16
CA ALA A 211 1.01 0.19 -23.91
C ALA A 211 0.18 -0.21 -25.14
N ASP A 212 0.86 -0.76 -26.15
CA ASP A 212 0.21 -1.38 -27.30
C ASP A 212 -0.23 -2.82 -26.99
N SER A 213 0.36 -3.47 -26.00
CA SER A 213 0.02 -4.82 -25.55
C SER A 213 -1.15 -4.84 -24.58
N SER A 214 -1.91 -5.95 -24.54
CA SER A 214 -3.10 -6.14 -23.69
C SER A 214 -2.93 -7.28 -22.68
N ALA A 215 -3.82 -7.37 -21.70
CA ALA A 215 -3.92 -8.43 -20.68
C ALA A 215 -2.62 -8.71 -19.90
N GLY A 216 -1.69 -7.76 -19.88
CA GLY A 216 -0.36 -7.94 -19.29
C GLY A 216 -0.29 -7.71 -17.79
N VAL A 217 -1.31 -7.11 -17.16
CA VAL A 217 -1.37 -6.96 -15.71
C VAL A 217 -2.25 -8.06 -15.11
N ILE A 218 -1.68 -8.85 -14.21
CA ILE A 218 -2.36 -9.97 -13.55
C ILE A 218 -2.60 -9.61 -12.10
N VAL A 219 -3.83 -9.80 -11.62
CA VAL A 219 -4.18 -9.63 -10.20
C VAL A 219 -4.29 -11.00 -9.54
N TYR A 220 -3.64 -11.16 -8.40
CA TYR A 220 -3.61 -12.39 -7.60
C TYR A 220 -4.39 -12.16 -6.30
N ASP A 221 -5.49 -12.88 -6.15
CA ASP A 221 -6.36 -12.91 -4.95
C ASP A 221 -6.80 -11.51 -4.45
N GLY A 222 -6.86 -10.52 -5.35
CA GLY A 222 -7.18 -9.13 -4.97
C GLY A 222 -6.09 -8.44 -4.12
N LYS A 223 -4.99 -9.13 -3.81
CA LYS A 223 -3.93 -8.68 -2.89
C LYS A 223 -2.70 -8.16 -3.58
N PHE A 224 -2.37 -8.71 -4.75
CA PHE A 224 -1.16 -8.39 -5.49
C PHE A 224 -1.45 -8.18 -6.96
N ALA A 225 -0.71 -7.26 -7.58
CA ALA A 225 -0.64 -7.08 -9.02
C ALA A 225 0.77 -7.38 -9.53
N TYR A 226 0.86 -7.94 -10.74
CA TYR A 226 2.11 -8.12 -11.46
C TYR A 226 1.93 -7.68 -12.91
N SER A 227 2.79 -6.77 -13.39
CA SER A 227 2.73 -6.26 -14.76
C SER A 227 3.80 -6.88 -15.64
N HIS A 228 3.39 -7.37 -16.82
CA HIS A 228 4.25 -7.83 -17.90
C HIS A 228 4.47 -6.76 -18.98
N HIS A 229 3.74 -5.64 -18.93
CA HIS A 229 3.89 -4.56 -19.92
C HIS A 229 5.26 -3.90 -19.80
N ALA A 230 6.06 -3.95 -20.86
CA ALA A 230 7.45 -3.48 -20.85
C ALA A 230 7.57 -1.98 -20.55
N THR A 231 6.62 -1.18 -21.03
CA THR A 231 6.57 0.28 -20.83
C THR A 231 6.00 0.67 -19.46
N ASP A 232 5.34 -0.25 -18.76
CA ASP A 232 4.82 0.00 -17.42
C ASP A 232 5.97 0.27 -16.42
N PRO A 233 5.96 1.39 -15.70
CA PRO A 233 6.97 1.69 -14.67
C PRO A 233 7.14 0.61 -13.60
N VAL A 234 6.16 -0.24 -13.40
CA VAL A 234 6.16 -1.32 -12.39
C VAL A 234 6.35 -2.72 -12.99
N CYS A 235 6.66 -2.82 -14.27
CA CYS A 235 6.92 -4.08 -14.96
C CYS A 235 7.87 -4.99 -14.16
N GLY A 236 7.56 -6.28 -14.08
CA GLY A 236 8.39 -7.28 -13.41
C GLY A 236 8.33 -7.25 -11.88
N ARG A 237 7.41 -6.50 -11.28
CA ARG A 237 7.27 -6.37 -9.81
C ARG A 237 5.93 -6.90 -9.33
N LEU A 238 5.99 -7.67 -8.24
CA LEU A 238 4.79 -8.07 -7.49
C LEU A 238 4.48 -7.03 -6.43
N LEU A 239 3.36 -6.32 -6.55
CA LEU A 239 3.00 -5.16 -5.75
C LEU A 239 1.63 -5.35 -5.09
N ASN A 240 1.52 -4.92 -3.83
CA ASN A 240 0.23 -4.75 -3.17
C ASN A 240 -0.46 -3.45 -3.61
N ALA A 241 -1.73 -3.25 -3.23
CA ALA A 241 -2.52 -2.07 -3.61
C ALA A 241 -1.84 -0.74 -3.23
N PHE A 242 -1.25 -0.63 -2.04
CA PHE A 242 -0.56 0.58 -1.58
C PHE A 242 0.66 0.91 -2.45
N ASP A 243 1.53 -0.07 -2.72
CA ASP A 243 2.74 0.12 -3.51
C ASP A 243 2.44 0.34 -4.99
N LEU A 244 1.37 -0.26 -5.52
CA LEU A 244 0.91 -0.03 -6.90
C LEU A 244 0.52 1.43 -7.10
N VAL A 245 -0.34 1.97 -6.24
CA VAL A 245 -0.74 3.40 -6.29
C VAL A 245 0.45 4.32 -6.03
N ARG A 246 1.31 3.99 -5.06
CA ARG A 246 2.51 4.77 -4.74
C ARG A 246 3.43 4.95 -5.95
N LEU A 247 3.72 3.86 -6.65
CA LEU A 247 4.69 3.88 -7.74
C LEU A 247 4.17 4.56 -9.01
N HIS A 248 2.85 4.59 -9.22
CA HIS A 248 2.28 5.32 -10.35
C HIS A 248 2.09 6.82 -10.06
N ARG A 249 1.69 7.18 -8.83
CA ARG A 249 1.38 8.57 -8.52
C ARG A 249 2.54 9.39 -7.96
N PHE A 250 3.50 8.74 -7.29
CA PHE A 250 4.51 9.46 -6.49
C PHE A 250 5.95 9.04 -6.79
N ARG A 251 6.21 8.12 -7.72
CA ARG A 251 7.54 7.58 -8.02
C ARG A 251 8.57 8.66 -8.37
N ASP A 252 8.18 9.68 -9.10
CA ASP A 252 9.09 10.72 -9.60
C ASP A 252 9.73 11.54 -8.45
N LEU A 253 9.11 11.50 -7.26
CA LEU A 253 9.69 12.12 -6.06
C LEU A 253 10.97 11.42 -5.61
N ASP A 254 11.19 10.18 -6.02
CA ASP A 254 12.35 9.35 -5.61
C ASP A 254 13.55 9.50 -6.53
N ASP A 255 13.45 10.22 -7.67
CA ASP A 255 14.50 10.30 -8.70
C ASP A 255 15.86 10.81 -8.20
N LYS A 256 15.88 11.53 -7.09
CA LYS A 256 17.11 12.07 -6.46
C LYS A 256 17.62 11.23 -5.30
N CYS A 257 16.94 10.13 -4.97
CA CYS A 257 17.31 9.27 -3.84
C CYS A 257 18.44 8.30 -4.24
N ALA A 258 19.26 7.93 -3.26
CA ALA A 258 20.25 6.88 -3.45
C ALA A 258 19.56 5.52 -3.70
N PRO A 259 20.14 4.64 -4.55
CA PRO A 259 19.51 3.35 -4.90
C PRO A 259 19.18 2.45 -3.70
N ASP A 260 19.95 2.55 -2.62
CA ASP A 260 19.84 1.70 -1.41
C ASP A 260 18.96 2.37 -0.33
N THR A 261 18.23 3.45 -0.66
CA THR A 261 17.34 4.10 0.31
C THR A 261 16.22 3.14 0.73
N ALA A 262 16.08 2.92 2.03
CA ALA A 262 15.02 2.06 2.57
C ALA A 262 13.63 2.56 2.12
N PRO A 263 12.72 1.68 1.69
CA PRO A 263 11.41 2.07 1.15
C PRO A 263 10.62 3.05 2.02
N SER A 264 10.65 2.86 3.34
CA SER A 264 9.96 3.74 4.31
C SER A 264 10.53 5.17 4.41
N LYS A 265 11.74 5.39 3.88
CA LYS A 265 12.41 6.71 3.87
C LYS A 265 12.25 7.43 2.54
N LEU A 266 11.69 6.77 1.54
CA LEU A 266 11.48 7.37 0.23
C LEU A 266 10.42 8.49 0.28
N PRO A 267 10.62 9.61 -0.41
CA PRO A 267 9.62 10.68 -0.53
C PRO A 267 8.28 10.19 -1.07
N SER A 268 8.28 9.26 -2.04
CA SER A 268 7.07 8.62 -2.57
C SER A 268 6.29 7.88 -1.47
N PHE A 269 6.98 7.20 -0.55
CA PHE A 269 6.33 6.49 0.54
C PHE A 269 5.66 7.47 1.52
N GLN A 270 6.32 8.58 1.82
CA GLN A 270 5.76 9.62 2.67
C GLN A 270 4.52 10.25 2.04
N ALA A 271 4.63 10.62 0.75
CA ALA A 271 3.52 11.21 -0.01
C ALA A 271 2.31 10.26 -0.10
N MET A 272 2.55 8.97 -0.39
CA MET A 272 1.50 7.96 -0.42
C MET A 272 0.87 7.72 0.96
N SER A 273 1.68 7.75 2.02
CA SER A 273 1.18 7.63 3.39
C SER A 273 0.25 8.80 3.76
N ASP A 274 0.67 10.04 3.45
CA ASP A 274 -0.14 11.23 3.68
C ASP A 274 -1.42 11.24 2.83
N PHE A 275 -1.37 10.68 1.61
CA PHE A 275 -2.53 10.48 0.75
C PHE A 275 -3.51 9.46 1.36
N ALA A 276 -3.03 8.29 1.74
CA ALA A 276 -3.84 7.22 2.32
C ALA A 276 -4.51 7.64 3.65
N LEU A 277 -3.81 8.40 4.50
CA LEU A 277 -4.37 8.87 5.78
C LEU A 277 -5.49 9.93 5.63
N LYS A 278 -5.65 10.52 4.45
CA LYS A 278 -6.77 11.43 4.15
C LYS A 278 -8.00 10.68 3.64
N ASP A 279 -7.83 9.45 3.20
CA ASP A 279 -8.90 8.64 2.65
C ASP A 279 -9.89 8.16 3.72
N GLU A 280 -11.20 8.26 3.44
CA GLU A 280 -12.25 7.94 4.40
C GLU A 280 -12.36 6.43 4.70
N LYS A 281 -12.14 5.55 3.70
CA LYS A 281 -12.14 4.10 3.93
C LYS A 281 -10.97 3.67 4.78
N VAL A 282 -9.79 4.24 4.55
CA VAL A 282 -8.59 3.95 5.36
C VAL A 282 -8.76 4.44 6.79
N LYS A 283 -9.35 5.63 7.00
CA LYS A 283 -9.70 6.13 8.34
C LYS A 283 -10.68 5.21 9.06
N ALA A 284 -11.67 4.68 8.32
CA ALA A 284 -12.64 3.73 8.87
C ALA A 284 -11.96 2.45 9.36
N VAL A 285 -11.03 1.88 8.57
CA VAL A 285 -10.25 0.70 8.97
C VAL A 285 -9.48 0.96 10.27
N PHE A 286 -8.80 2.10 10.40
CA PHE A 286 -8.13 2.44 11.66
C PHE A 286 -9.09 2.64 12.83
N ALA A 287 -10.28 3.17 12.58
CA ALA A 287 -11.30 3.31 13.62
C ALA A 287 -11.79 1.94 14.11
N GLU A 288 -12.02 1.00 13.20
CA GLU A 288 -12.42 -0.38 13.53
C GLU A 288 -11.34 -1.14 14.31
N GLU A 289 -10.08 -1.01 13.91
CA GLU A 289 -8.95 -1.63 14.60
C GLU A 289 -8.81 -1.13 16.04
N ARG A 290 -8.94 0.19 16.26
CA ARG A 290 -8.94 0.75 17.62
C ARG A 290 -10.09 0.22 18.45
N LYS A 291 -11.28 0.10 17.85
CA LYS A 291 -12.45 -0.44 18.51
C LYS A 291 -12.27 -1.90 18.93
N ALA A 292 -11.71 -2.72 18.04
CA ALA A 292 -11.42 -4.14 18.33
C ALA A 292 -10.41 -4.29 19.49
N GLN A 293 -9.48 -3.35 19.61
CA GLN A 293 -8.52 -3.32 20.73
C GLN A 293 -9.12 -2.86 22.07
N ALA A 294 -10.21 -2.08 22.03
CA ALA A 294 -10.81 -1.45 23.21
C ALA A 294 -11.93 -2.24 23.87
N ASN A 295 -12.28 -3.44 23.40
CA ASN A 295 -13.42 -4.29 23.84
C ASN A 295 -14.82 -3.94 23.29
N GLU A 296 -15.35 -4.87 22.67
CA GLU A 296 -16.59 -5.38 22.09
C GLU A 296 -17.96 -4.72 22.40
N GLU A 297 -18.10 -3.65 23.18
CA GLU A 297 -19.43 -3.14 23.58
C GLU A 297 -19.87 -1.80 22.96
N PHE A 298 -19.10 -1.21 22.06
CA PHE A 298 -19.48 0.11 21.52
C PHE A 298 -19.97 0.06 20.07
N SER A 299 -21.18 0.55 19.84
CA SER A 299 -21.69 0.82 18.50
C SER A 299 -20.72 1.79 17.78
N TYR A 300 -20.37 1.46 16.54
CA TYR A 300 -19.54 2.28 15.66
C TYR A 300 -20.21 3.64 15.47
N GLU A 301 -19.66 4.66 16.09
CA GLU A 301 -20.09 6.05 15.89
C GLU A 301 -19.15 6.74 14.90
N ASP A 302 -19.71 7.40 13.92
CA ASP A 302 -18.99 8.07 12.82
C ASP A 302 -17.95 9.11 13.28
N TRP A 303 -18.05 9.60 14.52
CA TRP A 303 -17.15 10.59 15.08
C TRP A 303 -15.67 10.17 15.14
N GLN A 304 -15.39 8.86 15.25
CA GLN A 304 -14.00 8.36 15.27
C GLN A 304 -13.28 8.60 13.93
N LYS A 305 -14.03 8.69 12.84
CA LYS A 305 -13.48 9.06 11.53
C LYS A 305 -12.96 10.49 11.46
N ALA A 306 -13.42 11.36 12.35
CA ALA A 306 -12.98 12.75 12.43
C ALA A 306 -11.62 12.91 13.15
N LEU A 307 -11.07 11.83 13.76
CA LEU A 307 -9.79 11.90 14.44
C LEU A 307 -8.63 11.98 13.46
N GLU A 308 -7.73 12.92 13.66
CA GLU A 308 -6.46 13.01 12.93
C GLU A 308 -5.50 11.90 13.36
N LEU A 309 -4.96 11.18 12.38
CA LEU A 309 -4.02 10.08 12.62
C LEU A 309 -2.60 10.45 12.18
N ASP A 310 -1.61 9.83 12.81
CA ASP A 310 -0.22 9.85 12.35
C ASP A 310 0.03 8.79 11.26
N LYS A 311 1.26 8.72 10.73
CA LYS A 311 1.66 7.77 9.68
C LYS A 311 1.63 6.30 10.12
N ALA A 312 1.62 6.04 11.41
CA ALA A 312 1.50 4.71 11.99
C ALA A 312 0.05 4.33 12.33
N GLY A 313 -0.93 5.20 12.00
CA GLY A 313 -2.35 4.99 12.30
C GLY A 313 -2.73 5.30 13.74
N LYS A 314 -1.85 5.91 14.54
CA LYS A 314 -2.15 6.34 15.92
C LYS A 314 -2.81 7.71 15.92
N VAL A 315 -3.69 7.93 16.90
CA VAL A 315 -4.32 9.23 17.12
C VAL A 315 -3.26 10.27 17.47
N LYS A 316 -3.23 11.38 16.72
CA LYS A 316 -2.30 12.49 17.00
C LYS A 316 -2.62 13.17 18.32
N ASN A 317 -1.59 13.56 19.05
CA ASN A 317 -1.71 14.38 20.27
C ASN A 317 -2.07 15.82 19.89
N THR A 318 -3.33 16.07 19.54
CA THR A 318 -3.88 17.41 19.25
C THR A 318 -5.03 17.73 20.18
N LEU A 319 -5.21 19.02 20.49
CA LEU A 319 -6.35 19.50 21.26
C LEU A 319 -7.68 19.13 20.59
N GLN A 320 -7.72 19.20 19.25
CA GLN A 320 -8.89 18.86 18.45
C GLN A 320 -9.31 17.40 18.67
N ASN A 321 -8.36 16.46 18.58
CA ASN A 321 -8.65 15.05 18.79
C ASN A 321 -9.16 14.76 20.21
N LEU A 322 -8.50 15.30 21.22
CA LEU A 322 -8.94 15.11 22.62
C LEU A 322 -10.33 15.69 22.87
N THR A 323 -10.63 16.88 22.31
CA THR A 323 -11.96 17.48 22.40
C THR A 323 -13.03 16.59 21.76
N VAL A 324 -12.75 16.05 20.54
CA VAL A 324 -13.66 15.14 19.84
C VAL A 324 -13.92 13.87 20.67
N ILE A 325 -12.88 13.29 21.25
CA ILE A 325 -13.00 12.10 22.14
C ILE A 325 -13.88 12.43 23.34
N LEU A 326 -13.56 13.46 24.11
CA LEU A 326 -14.32 13.83 25.30
C LEU A 326 -15.78 14.18 24.99
N MET A 327 -16.06 14.77 23.80
CA MET A 327 -17.42 15.12 23.42
C MET A 327 -18.27 13.92 23.00
N ASN A 328 -17.67 12.90 22.41
CA ASN A 328 -18.42 11.85 21.72
C ASN A 328 -18.34 10.48 22.39
N ASP A 329 -17.31 10.19 23.18
CA ASP A 329 -17.23 8.92 23.90
C ASP A 329 -18.40 8.80 24.91
N PRO A 330 -19.26 7.77 24.76
CA PRO A 330 -20.43 7.60 25.63
C PRO A 330 -20.11 7.52 27.12
N LEU A 331 -18.97 6.92 27.48
CA LEU A 331 -18.55 6.77 28.88
C LEU A 331 -18.01 8.07 29.49
N LEU A 332 -17.69 9.07 28.67
CA LEU A 332 -17.21 10.37 29.12
C LEU A 332 -18.31 11.44 29.03
N LYS A 333 -19.51 11.12 28.50
CA LYS A 333 -20.68 12.02 28.50
C LYS A 333 -21.14 12.45 29.89
N PRO A 334 -21.02 11.64 30.97
CA PRO A 334 -21.42 12.03 32.32
C PRO A 334 -20.60 13.16 32.95
N LEU A 335 -19.48 13.55 32.36
CA LEU A 335 -18.64 14.68 32.82
C LEU A 335 -19.33 16.01 32.50
N VAL A 336 -19.71 16.75 33.54
CA VAL A 336 -20.47 18.01 33.45
C VAL A 336 -19.90 19.06 34.41
N PHE A 337 -20.25 20.33 34.18
CA PHE A 337 -19.94 21.42 35.12
C PHE A 337 -21.23 21.85 35.84
N ASN A 338 -21.20 21.81 37.18
CA ASN A 338 -22.29 22.25 38.01
C ASN A 338 -22.15 23.73 38.36
N GLN A 339 -22.95 24.57 37.78
CA GLN A 339 -22.90 26.03 37.96
C GLN A 339 -23.19 26.51 39.40
N LEU A 340 -23.97 25.73 40.15
CA LEU A 340 -24.26 26.06 41.55
C LEU A 340 -23.09 25.70 42.49
N LEU A 341 -22.37 24.59 42.17
CA LEU A 341 -21.21 24.14 42.89
C LEU A 341 -19.94 24.92 42.50
N ASP A 342 -19.96 25.52 41.34
CA ASP A 342 -18.79 26.11 40.64
C ASP A 342 -17.68 25.06 40.47
N GLY A 343 -18.04 23.86 39.97
CA GLY A 343 -17.11 22.76 39.89
C GLY A 343 -17.60 21.60 39.03
N MET A 344 -16.68 20.69 38.72
CA MET A 344 -17.00 19.48 37.91
C MET A 344 -17.76 18.45 38.75
N GLU A 345 -18.68 17.78 38.07
CA GLU A 345 -19.52 16.71 38.63
C GLU A 345 -19.65 15.57 37.62
N ILE A 346 -19.92 14.36 38.12
CA ILE A 346 -20.22 13.18 37.31
C ILE A 346 -21.69 12.84 37.43
N LYS A 347 -22.48 12.98 36.33
CA LYS A 347 -23.90 12.68 36.25
C LYS A 347 -24.15 11.33 35.55
N GLY A 348 -23.68 10.23 36.13
CA GLY A 348 -23.88 8.90 35.58
C GLY A 348 -22.69 7.98 35.82
N ASP A 349 -22.62 6.89 35.06
CA ASP A 349 -21.55 5.89 35.19
C ASP A 349 -20.34 6.31 34.35
N VAL A 350 -19.15 6.14 34.93
CA VAL A 350 -17.84 6.33 34.27
C VAL A 350 -17.05 5.03 34.30
N PRO A 351 -16.06 4.84 33.39
CA PRO A 351 -15.35 3.56 33.25
C PRO A 351 -14.40 3.24 34.42
N TRP A 352 -14.38 4.05 35.45
CA TRP A 352 -13.59 3.80 36.67
C TRP A 352 -14.45 3.90 37.93
N ARG A 353 -13.91 3.42 39.03
CA ARG A 353 -14.61 3.47 40.32
C ARG A 353 -14.70 4.92 40.83
N HIS A 354 -15.92 5.44 40.88
CA HIS A 354 -16.22 6.78 41.36
C HIS A 354 -17.27 6.72 42.51
N PRO A 355 -16.83 6.90 43.78
CA PRO A 355 -17.74 6.75 44.94
C PRO A 355 -18.55 8.01 45.28
N SER A 356 -18.31 9.12 44.62
CA SER A 356 -18.95 10.40 44.87
C SER A 356 -19.36 11.06 43.55
N LYS A 357 -20.42 11.87 43.55
CA LYS A 357 -20.79 12.63 42.35
C LYS A 357 -19.84 13.81 42.04
N PHE A 358 -19.05 14.25 43.03
CA PHE A 358 -18.12 15.37 42.85
C PHE A 358 -16.79 14.91 42.31
N TRP A 359 -16.23 15.69 41.36
CA TRP A 359 -14.94 15.43 40.75
C TRP A 359 -13.82 15.54 41.82
N ARG A 360 -12.83 14.65 41.75
CA ARG A 360 -11.71 14.57 42.67
C ARG A 360 -10.41 14.53 41.87
N ASP A 361 -9.29 14.93 42.47
CA ASP A 361 -7.94 14.85 41.89
C ASP A 361 -7.61 13.44 41.34
N ALA A 362 -8.15 12.39 41.98
CA ALA A 362 -7.96 11.02 41.49
C ALA A 362 -8.67 10.77 40.15
N ASP A 363 -9.74 11.49 39.86
CA ASP A 363 -10.52 11.30 38.62
C ASP A 363 -9.78 11.88 37.38
N ASP A 364 -8.91 12.89 37.59
CA ASP A 364 -8.00 13.35 36.52
C ASP A 364 -7.06 12.22 36.08
N ALA A 365 -6.43 11.53 37.03
CA ALA A 365 -5.56 10.40 36.71
C ALA A 365 -6.30 9.22 36.08
N GLN A 366 -7.54 8.96 36.50
CA GLN A 366 -8.39 7.91 35.91
C GLN A 366 -8.80 8.26 34.48
N LEU A 367 -9.20 9.50 34.24
CA LEU A 367 -9.53 9.99 32.90
C LEU A 367 -8.34 9.86 31.94
N ILE A 368 -7.16 10.33 32.37
CA ILE A 368 -5.92 10.23 31.59
C ILE A 368 -5.63 8.76 31.28
N SER A 369 -5.68 7.88 32.28
CA SER A 369 -5.41 6.45 32.10
C SER A 369 -6.40 5.78 31.13
N TYR A 370 -7.68 6.14 31.22
CA TYR A 370 -8.70 5.65 30.30
C TYR A 370 -8.43 6.08 28.86
N VAL A 371 -8.21 7.38 28.64
CA VAL A 371 -7.94 7.93 27.31
C VAL A 371 -6.65 7.37 26.72
N ASP A 372 -5.59 7.27 27.51
CA ASP A 372 -4.29 6.71 27.05
C ASP A 372 -4.44 5.26 26.60
N SER A 373 -5.20 4.46 27.34
CA SER A 373 -5.38 3.05 26.98
C SER A 373 -6.25 2.84 25.74
N HIS A 374 -7.20 3.74 25.43
CA HIS A 374 -8.17 3.57 24.34
C HIS A 374 -7.82 4.37 23.07
N TYR A 375 -7.18 5.53 23.23
CA TYR A 375 -6.97 6.47 22.12
C TYR A 375 -5.51 6.91 21.95
N GLY A 376 -4.69 6.75 22.99
CA GLY A 376 -3.29 7.16 23.01
C GLY A 376 -3.02 8.39 23.86
N THR A 377 -1.74 8.71 24.04
CA THR A 377 -1.25 9.70 25.00
C THR A 377 -1.43 11.13 24.50
N PHE A 378 -2.00 11.98 25.34
CA PHE A 378 -2.13 13.42 25.13
C PHE A 378 -1.31 14.22 26.15
N SER A 379 -0.97 15.48 25.80
CA SER A 379 -0.27 16.38 26.71
C SER A 379 -1.19 16.88 27.84
N ALA A 380 -0.63 17.14 29.02
CA ALA A 380 -1.37 17.71 30.15
C ALA A 380 -2.12 19.00 29.75
N ARG A 381 -1.45 19.89 28.99
CA ARG A 381 -2.08 21.11 28.48
C ARG A 381 -3.34 20.84 27.66
N ASN A 382 -3.34 19.79 26.82
CA ASN A 382 -4.51 19.45 26.02
C ASN A 382 -5.65 18.94 26.92
N TYR A 383 -5.34 18.19 27.98
CA TYR A 383 -6.34 17.76 28.97
C TYR A 383 -6.96 18.96 29.67
N ASP A 384 -6.15 19.89 30.22
CA ASP A 384 -6.64 21.07 30.94
C ASP A 384 -7.63 21.88 30.09
N ILE A 385 -7.31 22.10 28.82
CA ILE A 385 -8.15 22.91 27.93
C ILE A 385 -9.37 22.10 27.45
N ALA A 386 -9.21 20.85 27.04
CA ALA A 386 -10.31 20.06 26.46
C ALA A 386 -11.36 19.70 27.52
N VAL A 387 -10.92 19.32 28.73
CA VAL A 387 -11.83 19.00 29.85
C VAL A 387 -12.61 20.25 30.25
N ALA A 388 -11.93 21.38 30.48
CA ALA A 388 -12.60 22.62 30.82
C ALA A 388 -13.66 23.02 29.76
N LYS A 389 -13.27 22.97 28.45
CA LYS A 389 -14.19 23.30 27.37
C LYS A 389 -15.41 22.37 27.32
N VAL A 390 -15.18 21.07 27.33
CA VAL A 390 -16.26 20.08 27.14
C VAL A 390 -17.21 20.05 28.32
N THR A 391 -16.70 20.20 29.55
CA THR A 391 -17.56 20.25 30.74
C THR A 391 -18.34 21.55 30.85
N ASP A 392 -17.77 22.70 30.40
CA ASP A 392 -18.49 23.98 30.29
C ASP A 392 -19.60 23.89 29.24
N ASP A 393 -19.35 23.33 28.07
CA ASP A 393 -20.38 23.08 27.03
C ASP A 393 -21.56 22.20 27.55
N ARG A 394 -21.34 21.40 28.58
CA ARG A 394 -22.32 20.55 29.26
C ARG A 394 -22.73 21.10 30.62
N SER A 395 -22.47 22.38 30.88
CA SER A 395 -22.80 22.97 32.17
C SER A 395 -24.29 22.97 32.43
N TYR A 396 -24.66 22.78 33.69
CA TYR A 396 -26.05 22.82 34.12
C TYR A 396 -26.20 23.50 35.47
N HIS A 397 -27.38 24.03 35.74
CA HIS A 397 -27.73 24.61 37.05
C HIS A 397 -28.79 23.74 37.71
N PRO A 398 -28.49 23.02 38.80
CA PRO A 398 -29.37 22.00 39.37
C PRO A 398 -30.75 22.52 39.77
N ILE A 399 -30.84 23.76 40.29
CA ILE A 399 -32.12 24.37 40.66
C ILE A 399 -32.95 24.72 39.40
N ARG A 400 -32.31 25.20 38.34
CA ARG A 400 -33.00 25.51 37.07
C ARG A 400 -33.52 24.23 36.44
N GLU A 401 -32.66 23.18 36.36
CA GLU A 401 -33.04 21.88 35.83
C GLU A 401 -34.20 21.26 36.62
N PHE A 402 -34.17 21.39 37.96
CA PHE A 402 -35.28 20.95 38.81
C PHE A 402 -36.60 21.69 38.48
N ILE A 403 -36.56 23.02 38.36
CA ILE A 403 -37.75 23.82 38.05
C ILE A 403 -38.29 23.49 36.64
N GLU A 404 -37.41 23.35 35.64
CA GLU A 404 -37.78 23.05 34.26
C GLU A 404 -38.37 21.63 34.11
N ASN A 405 -38.02 20.69 34.96
CA ASN A 405 -38.54 19.33 34.97
C ASN A 405 -39.77 19.15 35.88
N LEU A 406 -40.26 20.18 36.51
CA LEU A 406 -41.53 20.09 37.27
C LEU A 406 -42.68 19.80 36.31
N PRO A 407 -43.67 18.96 36.71
CA PRO A 407 -44.87 18.76 35.95
C PRO A 407 -45.64 20.08 35.81
N GLU A 408 -46.44 20.16 34.76
CA GLU A 408 -47.33 21.33 34.60
C GLU A 408 -48.16 21.55 35.84
N TRP A 409 -48.35 22.83 36.24
CA TRP A 409 -49.12 23.20 37.39
C TRP A 409 -50.57 22.68 37.22
N ASP A 410 -51.03 21.91 38.20
CA ASP A 410 -52.39 21.34 38.27
C ASP A 410 -53.49 22.37 38.59
N LYS A 411 -53.15 23.68 38.63
CA LYS A 411 -54.03 24.78 38.94
C LYS A 411 -54.61 24.79 40.35
N VAL A 412 -54.07 24.02 41.25
CA VAL A 412 -54.47 24.07 42.67
C VAL A 412 -53.62 25.10 43.39
N PRO A 413 -54.25 26.16 43.99
CA PRO A 413 -53.54 27.26 44.65
C PRO A 413 -53.08 26.89 46.06
N ARG A 414 -52.01 26.04 46.13
CA ARG A 414 -51.46 25.53 47.37
C ARG A 414 -50.70 26.59 48.18
N VAL A 415 -50.40 27.75 47.57
CA VAL A 415 -49.72 28.84 48.26
C VAL A 415 -50.57 29.40 49.38
N ASP A 416 -51.87 29.49 49.16
CA ASP A 416 -52.81 30.07 50.10
C ASP A 416 -53.03 29.20 51.35
N THR A 417 -52.75 27.90 51.25
CA THR A 417 -52.90 26.92 52.33
C THR A 417 -51.59 26.27 52.76
N LEU A 418 -50.42 26.79 52.28
CA LEU A 418 -49.12 26.19 52.46
C LEU A 418 -48.77 25.92 53.93
N LEU A 419 -49.09 26.88 54.79
CA LEU A 419 -48.77 26.75 56.21
C LEU A 419 -49.67 25.74 56.91
N ILE A 420 -50.92 25.63 56.48
CA ILE A 420 -51.91 24.71 57.02
C ILE A 420 -51.60 23.29 56.52
N ASP A 421 -51.57 23.08 55.20
CA ASP A 421 -51.51 21.75 54.59
C ASP A 421 -50.17 21.07 54.74
N TYR A 422 -49.05 21.83 54.75
CA TYR A 422 -47.70 21.26 54.76
C TYR A 422 -46.89 21.48 56.01
N LEU A 423 -47.24 22.53 56.82
CA LEU A 423 -46.49 22.84 58.05
C LEU A 423 -47.35 22.60 59.31
N GLY A 424 -48.62 22.23 59.16
CA GLY A 424 -49.48 21.88 60.26
C GLY A 424 -49.91 23.10 61.13
N ALA A 425 -49.95 24.26 60.53
CA ALA A 425 -50.50 25.44 61.21
C ALA A 425 -52.00 25.34 61.37
N ASP A 426 -52.54 25.96 62.43
CA ASP A 426 -54.00 26.07 62.57
C ASP A 426 -54.61 26.98 61.51
N ASP A 427 -55.76 26.56 60.96
CA ASP A 427 -56.50 27.34 59.96
C ASP A 427 -57.10 28.60 60.64
N ASN A 428 -56.45 29.73 60.51
CA ASN A 428 -56.84 31.00 61.06
C ASN A 428 -56.39 32.17 60.16
N GLU A 429 -56.81 33.38 60.45
CA GLU A 429 -56.52 34.55 59.62
C GLU A 429 -55.08 34.91 59.46
N TYR A 430 -54.11 34.24 60.14
CA TYR A 430 -52.67 34.49 60.06
C TYR A 430 -51.90 33.33 59.38
N ALA A 431 -52.52 32.22 59.03
CA ALA A 431 -51.99 31.09 58.28
C ALA A 431 -52.36 31.16 56.82
#